data_ee30cde12a99fc2cc4ed912cad3f8778
#
_entry.id   ee30cde12a99fc2cc4ed912cad3f8778
#
_cell.length_a   1.000
_cell.length_b   1.000
_cell.length_c   1.000
_cell.angle_alpha   90.00
_cell.angle_beta   90.00
_cell.angle_gamma   90.00
#
_symmetry.space_group_name_H-M   'P 1'
#
loop_
_entity.id
_entity.type
_entity.pdbx_description
1 polymer ?
#
loop_
_entity_poly.entity_id
_entity_poly.type
_entity_poly.pdbx_seq_one_letter_code
_entity_poly.pdbx_strand_id
1 'polypeptide(L)'
;MKSKVLQDALIFHDSILVREQPCKCRKVLCQILYLQNDQRSDRNTPSSRLTKTEATDLFFASTKLFVCTEDAPLRRLVYLFIKEIQPLCDPSDVIIVTSCLTRDMTSSVGLYRANAIRVLVNVIDSAMLGSIERYIKQAIVDNDTRVRNAALVAASHLFSQSSDNAT
;
A
#
# COMPACT_ATOMS: atom_id res chain seq x y z
N MET A 1 -1.27 -19.69 -14.72
CA MET A 1 -1.44 -19.28 -13.29
C MET A 1 -1.79 -17.80 -13.19
N LYS A 2 -1.01 -16.89 -13.76
CA LYS A 2 -1.23 -15.43 -13.75
C LYS A 2 -2.64 -15.01 -14.21
N SER A 3 -3.10 -15.46 -15.38
CA SER A 3 -4.42 -15.09 -15.94
C SER A 3 -5.59 -15.41 -14.98
N LYS A 4 -5.52 -16.56 -14.27
CA LYS A 4 -6.54 -16.93 -13.29
C LYS A 4 -6.53 -15.98 -12.08
N VAL A 5 -5.33 -15.60 -11.60
CA VAL A 5 -5.20 -14.67 -10.46
C VAL A 5 -5.73 -13.28 -10.82
N LEU A 6 -5.46 -12.80 -12.04
CA LEU A 6 -6.00 -11.54 -12.53
C LEU A 6 -7.53 -11.58 -12.67
N GLN A 7 -8.09 -12.71 -13.13
CA GLN A 7 -9.54 -12.90 -13.18
C GLN A 7 -10.15 -12.93 -11.77
N ASP A 8 -9.53 -13.62 -10.82
CA ASP A 8 -9.98 -13.65 -9.42
C ASP A 8 -9.91 -12.25 -8.78
N ALA A 9 -8.98 -11.38 -9.21
CA ALA A 9 -8.82 -10.02 -8.72
C ALA A 9 -9.97 -9.06 -9.13
N LEU A 10 -10.80 -9.43 -10.11
CA LEU A 10 -11.99 -8.67 -10.48
C LEU A 10 -12.95 -8.47 -9.30
N ILE A 11 -12.90 -9.33 -8.28
CA ILE A 11 -13.68 -9.15 -7.04
C ILE A 11 -13.42 -7.80 -6.37
N PHE A 12 -12.22 -7.21 -6.54
CA PHE A 12 -11.88 -5.93 -5.93
C PHE A 12 -12.69 -4.76 -6.49
N HIS A 13 -13.27 -4.90 -7.68
CA HIS A 13 -14.10 -3.86 -8.30
C HIS A 13 -15.50 -3.78 -7.72
N ASP A 14 -15.97 -4.83 -7.02
CA ASP A 14 -17.28 -4.87 -6.39
C ASP A 14 -17.17 -4.64 -4.87
N SER A 15 -17.55 -3.45 -4.41
CA SER A 15 -17.49 -3.07 -3.00
C SER A 15 -18.38 -3.92 -2.10
N ILE A 16 -19.46 -4.51 -2.64
CA ILE A 16 -20.35 -5.40 -1.89
C ILE A 16 -19.65 -6.73 -1.66
N LEU A 17 -19.13 -7.35 -2.72
CA LEU A 17 -18.38 -8.61 -2.64
C LEU A 17 -17.13 -8.49 -1.75
N VAL A 18 -16.46 -7.34 -1.79
CA VAL A 18 -15.29 -7.07 -0.93
C VAL A 18 -15.69 -7.11 0.55
N ARG A 19 -16.85 -6.55 0.92
CA ARG A 19 -17.34 -6.58 2.31
C ARG A 19 -17.82 -7.95 2.74
N GLU A 20 -18.52 -8.66 1.86
CA GLU A 20 -19.09 -9.97 2.17
C GLU A 20 -18.04 -11.09 2.18
N GLN A 21 -16.99 -10.97 1.35
CA GLN A 21 -15.99 -12.01 1.15
C GLN A 21 -14.54 -11.55 1.40
N PRO A 22 -14.21 -10.98 2.57
CA PRO A 22 -12.85 -10.48 2.86
C PRO A 22 -11.80 -11.59 2.82
N CYS A 23 -12.18 -12.83 3.18
CA CYS A 23 -11.30 -13.99 3.09
C CYS A 23 -10.86 -14.30 1.66
N LYS A 24 -11.75 -14.13 0.69
CA LYS A 24 -11.43 -14.32 -0.73
C LYS A 24 -10.49 -13.22 -1.21
N CYS A 25 -10.76 -11.96 -0.83
CA CYS A 25 -9.87 -10.84 -1.14
C CYS A 25 -8.47 -11.05 -0.57
N ARG A 26 -8.33 -11.53 0.67
CA ARG A 26 -7.03 -11.88 1.27
C ARG A 26 -6.30 -12.94 0.46
N LYS A 27 -7.00 -14.02 0.06
CA LYS A 27 -6.41 -15.09 -0.76
C LYS A 27 -5.88 -14.57 -2.09
N VAL A 28 -6.65 -13.74 -2.77
CA VAL A 28 -6.25 -13.15 -4.06
C VAL A 28 -5.05 -12.22 -3.88
N LEU A 29 -5.03 -11.35 -2.86
CA LEU A 29 -3.87 -10.50 -2.55
C LEU A 29 -2.61 -11.34 -2.29
N CYS A 30 -2.72 -12.41 -1.49
CA CYS A 30 -1.60 -13.31 -1.25
C CYS A 30 -1.09 -13.96 -2.54
N GLN A 31 -1.98 -14.37 -3.45
CA GLN A 31 -1.59 -14.95 -4.73
C GLN A 31 -0.85 -13.94 -5.62
N ILE A 32 -1.30 -12.68 -5.66
CA ILE A 32 -0.62 -11.61 -6.42
C ILE A 32 0.77 -11.33 -5.82
N LEU A 33 0.85 -11.20 -4.50
CA LEU A 33 2.13 -10.99 -3.80
C LEU A 33 3.10 -12.17 -4.01
N TYR A 34 2.57 -13.40 -4.00
CA TYR A 34 3.38 -14.57 -4.31
C TYR A 34 3.93 -14.53 -5.75
N LEU A 35 3.09 -14.22 -6.74
CA LEU A 35 3.53 -14.04 -8.14
C LEU A 35 4.63 -12.97 -8.25
N GLN A 36 4.48 -11.87 -7.52
CA GLN A 36 5.46 -10.78 -7.52
C GLN A 36 6.80 -11.20 -6.87
N ASN A 37 6.77 -11.97 -5.79
CA ASN A 37 7.98 -12.44 -5.09
C ASN A 37 8.69 -13.57 -5.82
N ASP A 38 7.95 -14.50 -6.40
CA ASP A 38 8.49 -15.62 -7.18
C ASP A 38 9.33 -15.08 -8.36
N GLN A 39 8.90 -13.98 -8.95
CA GLN A 39 9.60 -13.31 -10.04
C GLN A 39 10.94 -12.65 -9.63
N ARG A 40 11.16 -12.34 -8.36
CA ARG A 40 12.46 -11.87 -7.85
C ARG A 40 13.49 -13.00 -7.79
N SER A 41 13.02 -14.24 -7.64
CA SER A 41 13.86 -15.44 -7.57
C SER A 41 14.28 -15.97 -8.94
N ASP A 42 13.43 -15.87 -9.96
CA ASP A 42 13.67 -16.51 -11.28
C ASP A 42 13.69 -15.46 -12.41
N ARG A 43 14.91 -15.03 -12.79
CA ARG A 43 15.14 -13.97 -13.81
C ARG A 43 14.79 -14.38 -15.24
N ASN A 44 14.41 -15.65 -15.50
CA ASN A 44 14.39 -16.22 -16.85
C ASN A 44 13.00 -16.44 -17.46
N THR A 45 11.87 -16.13 -16.79
CA THR A 45 10.54 -16.32 -17.38
C THR A 45 9.74 -15.03 -17.48
N PRO A 46 9.84 -14.29 -18.60
CA PRO A 46 9.14 -13.00 -18.77
C PRO A 46 7.61 -13.11 -18.83
N SER A 47 7.05 -14.30 -19.10
CA SER A 47 5.60 -14.48 -19.28
C SER A 47 4.77 -14.49 -17.99
N SER A 48 5.40 -14.61 -16.82
CA SER A 48 4.68 -14.61 -15.53
C SER A 48 4.60 -13.22 -14.87
N ARG A 49 5.36 -12.24 -15.36
CA ARG A 49 5.39 -10.89 -14.77
C ARG A 49 4.10 -10.12 -14.96
N LEU A 50 3.74 -9.32 -13.98
CA LEU A 50 2.74 -8.28 -14.14
C LEU A 50 3.27 -7.24 -15.13
N THR A 51 2.48 -6.92 -16.13
CA THR A 51 2.75 -5.75 -16.97
C THR A 51 2.47 -4.47 -16.21
N LYS A 52 3.01 -3.35 -16.65
CA LYS A 52 2.77 -2.05 -16.04
C LYS A 52 1.27 -1.72 -15.96
N THR A 53 0.54 -1.99 -17.04
CA THR A 53 -0.92 -1.77 -17.10
C THR A 53 -1.67 -2.66 -16.10
N GLU A 54 -1.34 -3.94 -16.02
CA GLU A 54 -1.96 -4.86 -15.03
C GLU A 54 -1.64 -4.43 -13.60
N ALA A 55 -0.42 -3.98 -13.33
CA ALA A 55 -0.03 -3.47 -12.02
C ALA A 55 -0.83 -2.21 -11.64
N THR A 56 -0.96 -1.26 -12.57
CA THR A 56 -1.76 -0.04 -12.38
C THR A 56 -3.24 -0.37 -12.13
N ASP A 57 -3.85 -1.26 -12.92
CA ASP A 57 -5.25 -1.67 -12.73
C ASP A 57 -5.47 -2.30 -11.34
N LEU A 58 -4.58 -3.20 -10.93
CA LEU A 58 -4.62 -3.82 -9.61
C LEU A 58 -4.41 -2.79 -8.48
N PHE A 59 -3.52 -1.83 -8.71
CA PHE A 59 -3.24 -0.75 -7.75
C PHE A 59 -4.48 0.11 -7.52
N PHE A 60 -5.17 0.52 -8.58
CA PHE A 60 -6.45 1.24 -8.47
C PHE A 60 -7.54 0.38 -7.83
N ALA A 61 -7.67 -0.89 -8.21
CA ALA A 61 -8.64 -1.79 -7.62
C ALA A 61 -8.43 -1.94 -6.10
N SER A 62 -7.17 -1.90 -5.64
CA SER A 62 -6.85 -2.01 -4.21
C SER A 62 -7.42 -0.88 -3.36
N THR A 63 -7.69 0.31 -3.95
CA THR A 63 -8.31 1.43 -3.22
C THR A 63 -9.69 1.08 -2.69
N LYS A 64 -10.42 0.20 -3.38
CA LYS A 64 -11.75 -0.25 -2.97
C LYS A 64 -11.71 -1.18 -1.76
N LEU A 65 -10.58 -1.84 -1.52
CA LEU A 65 -10.39 -2.70 -0.35
C LEU A 65 -10.33 -1.90 0.98
N PHE A 66 -10.10 -0.58 0.90
CA PHE A 66 -10.16 0.30 2.07
C PHE A 66 -11.58 0.46 2.65
N VAL A 67 -12.60 0.00 1.95
CA VAL A 67 -13.99 -0.06 2.47
C VAL A 67 -14.15 -1.09 3.58
N CYS A 68 -13.37 -2.18 3.57
CA CYS A 68 -13.33 -3.17 4.63
C CYS A 68 -12.53 -2.66 5.83
N THR A 69 -13.18 -1.92 6.73
CA THR A 69 -12.54 -1.33 7.91
C THR A 69 -12.38 -2.31 9.06
N GLU A 70 -13.16 -3.38 9.12
CA GLU A 70 -13.24 -4.31 10.25
C GLU A 70 -12.28 -5.51 10.12
N ASP A 71 -11.85 -5.85 8.90
CA ASP A 71 -10.92 -6.97 8.66
C ASP A 71 -9.45 -6.48 8.74
N ALA A 72 -8.88 -6.51 9.93
CA ALA A 72 -7.50 -6.10 10.15
C ALA A 72 -6.46 -6.95 9.37
N PRO A 73 -6.61 -8.28 9.20
CA PRO A 73 -5.76 -9.07 8.32
C PRO A 73 -5.81 -8.62 6.85
N LEU A 74 -6.99 -8.34 6.31
CA LEU A 74 -7.12 -7.81 4.95
C LEU A 74 -6.42 -6.46 4.82
N ARG A 75 -6.66 -5.55 5.78
CA ARG A 75 -6.03 -4.23 5.77
C ARG A 75 -4.51 -4.30 5.78
N ARG A 76 -3.91 -5.20 6.56
CA ARG A 76 -2.45 -5.43 6.55
C ARG A 76 -1.94 -5.88 5.19
N LEU A 77 -2.66 -6.79 4.53
CA LEU A 77 -2.32 -7.25 3.19
C LEU A 77 -2.44 -6.14 2.15
N VAL A 78 -3.45 -5.27 2.26
CA VAL A 78 -3.59 -4.10 1.37
C VAL A 78 -2.38 -3.17 1.49
N TYR A 79 -1.93 -2.85 2.70
CA TYR A 79 -0.74 -2.03 2.89
C TYR A 79 0.52 -2.66 2.31
N LEU A 80 0.71 -3.96 2.53
CA LEU A 80 1.84 -4.70 1.95
C LEU A 80 1.77 -4.71 0.43
N PHE A 81 0.58 -4.96 -0.13
CA PHE A 81 0.32 -4.97 -1.55
C PHE A 81 0.68 -3.62 -2.20
N ILE A 82 0.21 -2.51 -1.62
CA ILE A 82 0.51 -1.16 -2.12
C ILE A 82 2.01 -0.94 -2.17
N LYS A 83 2.73 -1.27 -1.10
CA LYS A 83 4.18 -1.12 -1.01
C LYS A 83 4.92 -1.92 -2.09
N GLU A 84 4.49 -3.15 -2.36
CA GLU A 84 5.17 -4.07 -3.29
C GLU A 84 4.83 -3.77 -4.76
N ILE A 85 3.65 -3.24 -5.05
CA ILE A 85 3.20 -2.98 -6.42
C ILE A 85 3.54 -1.55 -6.87
N GLN A 86 3.58 -0.58 -5.96
CA GLN A 86 3.85 0.83 -6.28
C GLN A 86 5.08 1.03 -7.19
N PRO A 87 6.22 0.34 -7.04
CA PRO A 87 7.38 0.54 -7.91
C PRO A 87 7.15 0.18 -9.38
N LEU A 88 6.04 -0.53 -9.69
CA LEU A 88 5.65 -0.90 -11.05
C LEU A 88 4.69 0.12 -11.69
N CYS A 89 4.12 1.04 -10.88
CA CYS A 89 3.13 2.02 -11.30
C CYS A 89 3.77 3.36 -11.67
N ASP A 90 3.07 4.16 -12.46
CA ASP A 90 3.50 5.53 -12.71
C ASP A 90 3.29 6.43 -11.48
N PRO A 91 4.16 7.43 -11.26
CA PRO A 91 4.01 8.37 -10.14
C PRO A 91 2.66 9.10 -10.11
N SER A 92 2.07 9.39 -11.28
CA SER A 92 0.74 10.00 -11.39
C SER A 92 -0.38 9.13 -10.82
N ASP A 93 -0.24 7.81 -10.89
CA ASP A 93 -1.26 6.86 -10.43
C ASP A 93 -1.25 6.70 -8.91
N VAL A 94 -0.12 7.03 -8.29
CA VAL A 94 0.10 6.90 -6.85
C VAL A 94 -0.78 7.87 -6.04
N ILE A 95 -1.16 9.01 -6.59
CA ILE A 95 -1.92 10.08 -5.90
C ILE A 95 -3.24 9.57 -5.31
N ILE A 96 -3.96 8.70 -6.00
CA ILE A 96 -5.28 8.20 -5.53
C ILE A 96 -5.09 7.33 -4.29
N VAL A 97 -4.08 6.45 -4.30
CA VAL A 97 -3.78 5.58 -3.15
C VAL A 97 -3.24 6.40 -1.97
N THR A 98 -2.47 7.44 -2.24
CA THR A 98 -1.96 8.37 -1.22
C THR A 98 -3.10 9.00 -0.42
N SER A 99 -4.19 9.41 -1.07
CA SER A 99 -5.35 9.97 -0.36
C SER A 99 -6.05 8.93 0.55
N CYS A 100 -6.11 7.66 0.14
CA CYS A 100 -6.61 6.59 1.01
C CYS A 100 -5.71 6.36 2.23
N LEU A 101 -4.38 6.36 2.03
CA LEU A 101 -3.40 6.21 3.12
C LEU A 101 -3.45 7.40 4.08
N THR A 102 -3.56 8.63 3.56
CA THR A 102 -3.68 9.85 4.39
C THR A 102 -4.93 9.81 5.27
N ARG A 103 -6.05 9.32 4.73
CA ARG A 103 -7.27 9.11 5.53
C ARG A 103 -7.04 8.09 6.64
N ASP A 104 -6.31 7.01 6.37
CA ASP A 104 -6.01 6.00 7.40
C ASP A 104 -5.06 6.52 8.49
N MET A 105 -4.22 7.52 8.22
CA MET A 105 -3.40 8.19 9.24
C MET A 105 -4.24 8.90 10.30
N THR A 106 -5.49 9.23 10.00
CA THR A 106 -6.45 9.85 10.96
C THR A 106 -7.47 8.84 11.51
N SER A 107 -7.32 7.55 11.21
CA SER A 107 -8.22 6.48 11.68
C SER A 107 -8.22 6.37 13.21
N SER A 108 -9.37 5.99 13.81
CA SER A 108 -9.47 5.64 15.22
C SER A 108 -8.62 4.42 15.61
N VAL A 109 -8.31 3.54 14.63
CA VAL A 109 -7.55 2.31 14.85
C VAL A 109 -6.05 2.59 14.73
N GLY A 110 -5.31 2.55 15.84
CA GLY A 110 -3.86 2.80 15.88
C GLY A 110 -3.04 1.90 14.94
N LEU A 111 -3.48 0.66 14.74
CA LEU A 111 -2.84 -0.25 13.78
C LEU A 111 -2.89 0.30 12.34
N TYR A 112 -4.01 0.89 11.94
CA TYR A 112 -4.17 1.46 10.60
C TYR A 112 -3.33 2.71 10.45
N ARG A 113 -3.36 3.62 11.46
CA ARG A 113 -2.50 4.81 11.47
C ARG A 113 -1.02 4.44 11.31
N ALA A 114 -0.53 3.49 12.11
CA ALA A 114 0.87 3.07 12.07
C ALA A 114 1.28 2.46 10.72
N ASN A 115 0.43 1.61 10.13
CA ASN A 115 0.74 0.99 8.85
C ASN A 115 0.62 1.96 7.67
N ALA A 116 -0.36 2.85 7.69
CA ALA A 116 -0.49 3.91 6.69
C ALA A 116 0.76 4.80 6.65
N ILE A 117 1.29 5.21 7.80
CA ILE A 117 2.55 5.97 7.89
C ILE A 117 3.70 5.21 7.25
N ARG A 118 3.89 3.92 7.61
CA ARG A 118 4.98 3.11 7.07
C ARG A 118 4.94 2.96 5.55
N VAL A 119 3.74 2.84 4.99
CA VAL A 119 3.58 2.69 3.54
C VAL A 119 3.72 4.04 2.84
N LEU A 120 3.08 5.07 3.38
CA LEU A 120 3.05 6.39 2.77
C LEU A 120 4.45 6.94 2.51
N VAL A 121 5.35 6.82 3.47
CA VAL A 121 6.75 7.28 3.36
C VAL A 121 7.53 6.59 2.23
N ASN A 122 7.14 5.36 1.86
CA ASN A 122 7.77 4.65 0.74
C ASN A 122 7.11 4.93 -0.62
N VAL A 123 5.92 5.54 -0.60
CA VAL A 123 5.07 5.71 -1.79
C VAL A 123 5.13 7.14 -2.32
N ILE A 124 5.33 8.11 -1.44
CA ILE A 124 5.35 9.54 -1.80
C ILE A 124 6.71 9.96 -2.36
N ASP A 125 6.66 10.94 -3.24
CA ASP A 125 7.83 11.68 -3.71
C ASP A 125 8.12 12.92 -2.85
N SER A 126 9.25 13.57 -3.12
CA SER A 126 9.68 14.78 -2.41
C SER A 126 8.70 15.95 -2.53
N ALA A 127 7.95 16.03 -3.65
CA ALA A 127 6.98 17.11 -3.87
C ALA A 127 5.76 16.98 -2.94
N MET A 128 5.44 15.77 -2.52
CA MET A 128 4.30 15.49 -1.63
C MET A 128 4.64 15.58 -0.14
N LEU A 129 5.93 15.67 0.21
CA LEU A 129 6.40 15.67 1.61
C LEU A 129 5.72 16.75 2.46
N GLY A 130 5.59 17.97 1.94
CA GLY A 130 4.95 19.06 2.66
C GLY A 130 3.50 18.78 3.07
N SER A 131 2.78 18.01 2.27
CA SER A 131 1.38 17.67 2.55
C SER A 131 1.21 16.70 3.72
N ILE A 132 2.21 15.84 3.96
CA ILE A 132 2.14 14.80 5.02
C ILE A 132 2.91 15.19 6.29
N GLU A 133 3.77 16.20 6.23
CA GLU A 133 4.59 16.62 7.37
C GLU A 133 3.77 16.85 8.65
N ARG A 134 2.62 17.50 8.52
CA ARG A 134 1.71 17.74 9.65
C ARG A 134 1.23 16.43 10.30
N TYR A 135 0.91 15.42 9.49
CA TYR A 135 0.44 14.12 9.99
C TYR A 135 1.57 13.36 10.69
N ILE A 136 2.79 13.41 10.15
CA ILE A 136 3.97 12.79 10.78
C ILE A 136 4.27 13.48 12.13
N LYS A 137 4.26 14.82 12.20
CA LYS A 137 4.45 15.56 13.45
C LYS A 137 3.40 15.19 14.51
N GLN A 138 2.14 15.06 14.11
CA GLN A 138 1.07 14.62 15.01
C GLN A 138 1.26 13.17 15.46
N ALA A 139 1.73 12.30 14.59
CA ALA A 139 1.93 10.89 14.89
C ALA A 139 3.10 10.64 15.86
N ILE A 140 4.11 11.50 15.92
CA ILE A 140 5.22 11.42 16.88
C ILE A 140 4.73 11.51 18.33
N VAL A 141 3.65 12.25 18.57
CA VAL A 141 3.04 12.44 19.90
C VAL A 141 1.74 11.65 20.08
N ASP A 142 1.45 10.67 19.20
CA ASP A 142 0.24 9.84 19.28
C ASP A 142 0.20 9.02 20.59
N ASN A 143 -0.98 8.75 21.12
CA ASN A 143 -1.17 7.93 22.31
C ASN A 143 -0.77 6.46 22.08
N ASP A 144 -0.88 5.96 20.85
CA ASP A 144 -0.51 4.59 20.49
C ASP A 144 1.00 4.46 20.20
N THR A 145 1.69 3.65 20.97
CA THR A 145 3.14 3.40 20.82
C THR A 145 3.52 2.91 19.43
N ARG A 146 2.66 2.13 18.77
CA ARG A 146 2.89 1.63 17.41
C ARG A 146 2.93 2.78 16.40
N VAL A 147 2.09 3.78 16.60
CA VAL A 147 2.03 4.98 15.75
C VAL A 147 3.27 5.84 15.97
N ARG A 148 3.64 6.11 17.23
CA ARG A 148 4.87 6.85 17.55
C ARG A 148 6.11 6.19 16.94
N ASN A 149 6.25 4.88 17.09
CA ASN A 149 7.38 4.15 16.52
C ASN A 149 7.39 4.21 14.98
N ALA A 150 6.22 4.09 14.34
CA ALA A 150 6.11 4.22 12.90
C ALA A 150 6.50 5.63 12.43
N ALA A 151 6.06 6.67 13.14
CA ALA A 151 6.38 8.06 12.82
C ALA A 151 7.87 8.39 12.96
N LEU A 152 8.52 7.88 14.00
CA LEU A 152 9.97 8.08 14.21
C LEU A 152 10.80 7.42 13.11
N VAL A 153 10.47 6.18 12.74
CA VAL A 153 11.14 5.47 11.63
C VAL A 153 10.87 6.20 10.31
N ALA A 154 9.64 6.65 10.07
CA ALA A 154 9.27 7.43 8.90
C ALA A 154 10.08 8.73 8.80
N ALA A 155 10.17 9.49 9.90
CA ALA A 155 10.96 10.73 9.95
C ALA A 155 12.44 10.47 9.62
N SER A 156 13.04 9.42 10.19
CA SER A 156 14.43 9.05 9.90
C SER A 156 14.63 8.73 8.41
N HIS A 157 13.70 8.00 7.79
CA HIS A 157 13.75 7.67 6.37
C HIS A 157 13.65 8.91 5.48
N LEU A 158 12.75 9.84 5.82
CA LEU A 158 12.60 11.09 5.08
C LEU A 158 13.85 11.99 5.19
N PHE A 159 14.49 12.00 6.36
CA PHE A 159 15.74 12.72 6.56
C PHE A 159 16.86 12.16 5.68
N SER A 160 17.01 10.85 5.59
CA SER A 160 18.05 10.25 4.73
C SER A 160 17.82 10.57 3.25
N GLN A 161 16.57 10.51 2.78
CA GLN A 161 16.24 10.87 1.38
C GLN A 161 16.48 12.36 1.06
N SER A 162 16.27 13.26 2.02
CA SER A 162 16.53 14.69 1.80
C SER A 162 18.02 15.01 1.75
N SER A 163 18.86 14.26 2.47
CA SER A 163 20.32 14.42 2.44
C SER A 163 20.92 13.96 1.11
N ASP A 164 20.41 12.87 0.54
CA ASP A 164 20.91 12.33 -0.73
C ASP A 164 20.53 13.20 -1.94
N ASN A 165 19.48 14.01 -1.83
CA ASN A 165 19.05 14.96 -2.88
C ASN A 165 19.75 16.32 -2.79
N ALA A 166 20.55 16.58 -1.76
CA ALA A 166 21.25 17.85 -1.52
C ALA A 166 22.73 17.83 -1.99
N THR A 167 23.20 16.69 -2.52
CA THR A 167 24.55 16.50 -3.11
C THR A 167 24.48 16.43 -4.62
#